data_429afbd4aa3669b4c07905f082de9177
#
_entry.id   429afbd4aa3669b4c07905f082de9177
#
_cell.length_a   1.000
_cell.length_b   1.000
_cell.length_c   1.000
_cell.angle_alpha   90.00
_cell.angle_beta   90.00
_cell.angle_gamma   90.00
#
_symmetry.space_group_name_H-M   'P 1'
#
loop_
_entity.id
_entity.type
_entity.pdbx_description
1 polymer ?
#
loop_
_entity_poly.entity_id
_entity_poly.type
_entity_poly.pdbx_seq_one_letter_code
_entity_poly.pdbx_strand_id
1 'polypeptide(L)'
;VNQLTRALQGRSKGGRRIFSGRSREAFKASYPEKAHKVEHELVSHPLLELEALALLSETLPAQSVEYNRGDGPIGVDGKPEANGLSIGETIRGIETSNSWAVLKNVEQTKPYADLLGRLIDEFHPIIEKRTGELLRPQAFIFVSSPNAITPFHFDPEHNILLQLRGKKTMRVFPAGDRSYASDEAHEAYHTGGARELTWDESLAPGAKSFTLFRGEAVYVPVMAPHFVKNGDRMSISLSITWRSEWSFAEADARAFNALLRRMGLKPSPPGRWPSSNRLKANAMRIARRIPGLA
;
A
#
# COMPACT_ATOMS: atom_id res chain seq x y z
N VAL A 1 14.64 15.44 -7.03
CA VAL A 1 13.43 15.37 -7.87
C VAL A 1 13.56 14.16 -8.75
N ASN A 2 12.73 13.14 -8.48
CA ASN A 2 12.83 11.80 -9.06
C ASN A 2 12.51 11.86 -10.57
N GLN A 3 13.26 11.09 -11.40
CA GLN A 3 13.04 11.01 -12.86
C GLN A 3 11.58 10.63 -13.22
N LEU A 4 10.91 9.86 -12.38
CA LEU A 4 9.49 9.52 -12.54
C LEU A 4 8.58 10.75 -12.40
N THR A 5 8.85 11.65 -11.47
CA THR A 5 8.07 12.90 -11.29
C THR A 5 8.19 13.81 -12.52
N ARG A 6 9.37 13.85 -13.16
CA ARG A 6 9.56 14.58 -14.44
C ARG A 6 8.88 13.89 -15.62
N ALA A 7 8.87 12.55 -15.67
CA ALA A 7 8.18 11.81 -16.73
C ALA A 7 6.65 11.96 -16.67
N LEU A 8 6.09 12.15 -15.47
CA LEU A 8 4.65 12.41 -15.28
C LEU A 8 4.22 13.79 -15.78
N GLN A 9 5.10 14.79 -15.74
CA GLN A 9 4.79 16.17 -16.17
C GLN A 9 4.69 16.37 -17.69
N GLY A 10 5.16 15.42 -18.49
CA GLY A 10 5.21 15.50 -19.98
C GLY A 10 4.16 14.68 -20.74
N ARG A 11 3.12 14.08 -20.12
CA ARG A 11 2.28 13.06 -20.75
C ARG A 11 0.92 13.51 -21.25
N SER A 12 0.74 13.19 -22.46
CA SER A 12 -0.38 12.95 -23.38
C SER A 12 -1.80 13.06 -22.84
N LYS A 13 -2.49 14.11 -23.22
CA LYS A 13 -3.96 14.23 -23.28
C LYS A 13 -4.49 13.28 -24.39
N GLY A 14 -5.05 12.11 -24.03
CA GLY A 14 -5.77 11.33 -25.05
C GLY A 14 -5.99 9.82 -24.85
N GLY A 15 -5.61 9.20 -23.71
CA GLY A 15 -5.92 7.79 -23.43
C GLY A 15 -7.33 7.59 -22.84
N ARG A 16 -7.98 6.44 -23.14
CA ARG A 16 -9.21 6.03 -22.45
C ARG A 16 -8.98 6.04 -20.95
N ARG A 17 -9.88 6.66 -20.18
CA ARG A 17 -9.82 6.72 -18.73
C ARG A 17 -9.90 5.32 -18.13
N ILE A 18 -9.12 5.08 -17.08
CA ILE A 18 -9.08 3.80 -16.38
C ILE A 18 -10.16 3.76 -15.28
N PHE A 19 -10.37 4.89 -14.60
CA PHE A 19 -11.40 5.01 -13.55
C PHE A 19 -12.64 5.72 -14.07
N SER A 20 -13.81 5.23 -13.67
CA SER A 20 -15.09 5.85 -14.02
C SER A 20 -15.23 7.26 -13.40
N GLY A 21 -16.11 8.10 -13.96
CA GLY A 21 -16.45 9.40 -13.35
C GLY A 21 -16.94 9.26 -11.92
N ARG A 22 -17.77 8.25 -11.66
CA ARG A 22 -18.27 7.90 -10.31
C ARG A 22 -17.13 7.55 -9.35
N SER A 23 -16.15 6.77 -9.80
CA SER A 23 -14.99 6.40 -8.99
C SER A 23 -14.15 7.63 -8.59
N ARG A 24 -13.95 8.57 -9.51
CA ARG A 24 -13.22 9.82 -9.22
C ARG A 24 -13.97 10.71 -8.23
N GLU A 25 -15.30 10.83 -8.34
CA GLU A 25 -16.09 11.59 -7.36
C GLU A 25 -16.10 10.90 -5.98
N ALA A 26 -16.17 9.56 -5.92
CA ALA A 26 -16.04 8.81 -4.67
C ALA A 26 -14.67 9.04 -4.01
N PHE A 27 -13.59 8.99 -4.81
CA PHE A 27 -12.24 9.30 -4.34
C PHE A 27 -12.15 10.74 -3.82
N LYS A 28 -12.65 11.71 -4.59
CA LYS A 28 -12.70 13.11 -4.17
C LYS A 28 -13.50 13.33 -2.88
N ALA A 29 -14.56 12.60 -2.64
CA ALA A 29 -15.36 12.73 -1.42
C ALA A 29 -14.67 12.13 -0.18
N SER A 30 -13.85 11.09 -0.34
CA SER A 30 -13.35 10.23 0.75
C SER A 30 -11.87 10.38 1.05
N TYR A 31 -11.03 10.71 0.05
CA TYR A 31 -9.60 10.94 0.22
C TYR A 31 -9.32 12.13 1.14
N PRO A 32 -8.36 12.10 2.05
CA PRO A 32 -7.39 11.02 2.29
C PRO A 32 -7.77 10.08 3.45
N GLU A 33 -8.89 10.29 4.15
CA GLU A 33 -9.15 9.68 5.46
C GLU A 33 -10.07 8.45 5.43
N LYS A 34 -10.86 8.25 4.38
CA LYS A 34 -11.90 7.21 4.38
C LYS A 34 -11.64 6.15 3.32
N ALA A 35 -11.50 4.90 3.76
CA ALA A 35 -11.47 3.77 2.85
C ALA A 35 -12.78 3.64 2.07
N HIS A 36 -12.69 3.45 0.75
CA HIS A 36 -13.84 3.38 -0.15
C HIS A 36 -13.54 2.58 -1.41
N LYS A 37 -14.58 2.02 -2.01
CA LYS A 37 -14.48 1.32 -3.30
C LYS A 37 -14.39 2.31 -4.47
N VAL A 38 -13.66 1.87 -5.51
CA VAL A 38 -13.66 2.47 -6.85
C VAL A 38 -13.68 1.35 -7.89
N GLU A 39 -14.04 1.65 -9.13
CA GLU A 39 -14.09 0.72 -10.26
C GLU A 39 -13.06 1.11 -11.31
N HIS A 40 -12.47 0.10 -11.99
CA HIS A 40 -11.41 0.31 -12.97
C HIS A 40 -11.55 -0.60 -14.21
N GLU A 41 -10.96 -0.19 -15.33
CA GLU A 41 -11.04 -0.85 -16.66
C GLU A 41 -9.78 -1.68 -17.01
N LEU A 42 -8.99 -2.14 -16.02
CA LEU A 42 -7.73 -2.87 -16.28
C LEU A 42 -7.87 -4.40 -16.39
N VAL A 43 -9.09 -4.88 -16.41
CA VAL A 43 -9.42 -6.31 -16.25
C VAL A 43 -8.76 -7.26 -17.27
N SER A 44 -8.43 -6.80 -18.46
CA SER A 44 -7.77 -7.59 -19.52
C SER A 44 -6.56 -6.84 -20.08
N HIS A 45 -5.87 -6.11 -19.23
CA HIS A 45 -4.69 -5.36 -19.65
C HIS A 45 -3.52 -6.34 -19.90
N PRO A 46 -2.88 -6.34 -21.08
CA PRO A 46 -1.88 -7.35 -21.46
C PRO A 46 -0.70 -7.46 -20.47
N LEU A 47 -0.25 -6.36 -19.88
CA LEU A 47 0.83 -6.35 -18.87
C LEU A 47 0.43 -7.04 -17.56
N LEU A 48 -0.85 -7.32 -17.33
CA LEU A 48 -1.39 -7.83 -16.07
C LEU A 48 -1.93 -9.27 -16.21
N GLU A 49 -1.71 -9.89 -17.36
CA GLU A 49 -1.99 -11.30 -17.58
C GLU A 49 -0.92 -12.18 -16.93
N LEU A 50 -1.30 -13.37 -16.50
CA LEU A 50 -0.46 -14.26 -15.68
C LEU A 50 0.92 -14.53 -16.30
N GLU A 51 0.98 -14.82 -17.61
CA GLU A 51 2.24 -15.07 -18.31
C GLU A 51 3.12 -13.82 -18.40
N ALA A 52 2.53 -12.65 -18.62
CA ALA A 52 3.27 -11.39 -18.62
C ALA A 52 3.90 -11.10 -17.22
N LEU A 53 3.20 -11.47 -16.14
CA LEU A 53 3.71 -11.33 -14.78
C LEU A 53 4.80 -12.34 -14.46
N ALA A 54 4.69 -13.58 -14.96
CA ALA A 54 5.75 -14.58 -14.84
C ALA A 54 7.03 -14.11 -15.53
N LEU A 55 6.93 -13.63 -16.78
CA LEU A 55 8.06 -13.07 -17.52
C LEU A 55 8.65 -11.82 -16.83
N LEU A 56 7.79 -10.92 -16.33
CA LEU A 56 8.25 -9.77 -15.56
C LEU A 56 9.06 -10.20 -14.35
N SER A 57 8.58 -11.19 -13.60
CA SER A 57 9.24 -11.67 -12.38
C SER A 57 10.66 -12.21 -12.62
N GLU A 58 10.89 -12.79 -13.80
CA GLU A 58 12.19 -13.31 -14.21
C GLU A 58 13.19 -12.21 -14.60
N THR A 59 12.70 -10.99 -14.88
CA THR A 59 13.53 -9.83 -15.27
C THR A 59 13.76 -8.83 -14.15
N LEU A 60 12.96 -8.86 -13.10
CA LEU A 60 13.11 -7.96 -11.95
C LEU A 60 14.33 -8.32 -11.10
N PRO A 61 14.99 -7.33 -10.47
CA PRO A 61 16.03 -7.59 -9.48
C PRO A 61 15.51 -8.46 -8.32
N ALA A 62 16.32 -9.33 -7.76
CA ALA A 62 15.94 -10.28 -6.71
C ALA A 62 15.28 -9.58 -5.49
N GLN A 63 15.74 -8.40 -5.10
CA GLN A 63 15.14 -7.62 -4.00
C GLN A 63 13.73 -7.09 -4.33
N SER A 64 13.35 -7.07 -5.60
CA SER A 64 12.01 -6.66 -6.05
C SER A 64 11.04 -7.83 -6.20
N VAL A 65 11.48 -9.03 -5.88
CA VAL A 65 10.67 -10.25 -5.98
C VAL A 65 10.64 -10.93 -4.63
N GLU A 66 9.43 -11.19 -4.13
CA GLU A 66 9.24 -11.94 -2.90
C GLU A 66 8.15 -12.99 -3.13
N TYR A 67 8.42 -14.23 -2.75
CA TYR A 67 7.45 -15.32 -2.89
C TYR A 67 7.72 -16.41 -1.86
N ASN A 68 6.64 -17.00 -1.34
CA ASN A 68 6.70 -18.00 -0.28
C ASN A 68 5.40 -18.84 -0.28
N ARG A 69 5.34 -19.82 0.63
CA ARG A 69 4.11 -20.58 0.91
C ARG A 69 3.04 -19.66 1.49
N GLY A 70 1.78 -19.94 1.13
CA GLY A 70 0.62 -19.06 1.41
C GLY A 70 -0.27 -19.48 2.57
N ASP A 71 0.13 -20.52 3.34
CA ASP A 71 -0.68 -21.19 4.36
C ASP A 71 -0.39 -20.73 5.81
N GLY A 72 0.41 -19.68 5.99
CA GLY A 72 0.69 -19.12 7.32
C GLY A 72 -0.51 -18.40 7.93
N PRO A 73 -0.70 -18.48 9.27
CA PRO A 73 -1.75 -17.75 9.97
C PRO A 73 -1.48 -16.24 9.97
N ILE A 74 -2.54 -15.45 10.18
CA ILE A 74 -2.47 -13.98 10.29
C ILE A 74 -1.62 -13.61 11.51
N GLY A 75 -0.54 -12.82 11.30
CA GLY A 75 0.25 -12.26 12.40
C GLY A 75 1.30 -13.19 13.01
N VAL A 76 1.86 -14.12 12.24
CA VAL A 76 2.95 -15.00 12.72
C VAL A 76 4.32 -14.38 12.45
N ASP A 77 5.14 -14.30 13.50
CA ASP A 77 6.57 -14.00 13.41
C ASP A 77 7.31 -15.13 12.67
N GLY A 78 7.96 -14.78 11.56
CA GLY A 78 8.83 -15.70 10.84
C GLY A 78 8.78 -15.49 9.32
N LYS A 79 9.89 -15.76 8.63
CA LYS A 79 9.87 -15.84 7.16
C LYS A 79 9.12 -17.11 6.76
N PRO A 80 8.08 -17.00 5.90
CA PRO A 80 7.40 -18.17 5.38
C PRO A 80 8.38 -19.09 4.66
N GLU A 81 8.14 -20.42 4.71
CA GLU A 81 8.99 -21.39 4.04
C GLU A 81 8.98 -21.23 2.52
N ALA A 82 10.12 -21.47 1.88
CA ALA A 82 10.22 -21.54 0.44
C ALA A 82 9.34 -22.69 -0.11
N ASN A 83 8.71 -22.49 -1.26
CA ASN A 83 7.88 -23.50 -1.91
C ASN A 83 8.67 -24.46 -2.83
N GLY A 84 9.99 -24.29 -2.95
CA GLY A 84 10.87 -25.12 -3.78
C GLY A 84 10.80 -24.85 -5.29
N LEU A 85 10.00 -23.88 -5.74
CA LEU A 85 9.85 -23.50 -7.14
C LEU A 85 10.60 -22.20 -7.44
N SER A 86 10.93 -21.96 -8.69
CA SER A 86 11.34 -20.64 -9.15
C SER A 86 10.15 -19.66 -9.10
N ILE A 87 10.42 -18.36 -9.14
CA ILE A 87 9.35 -17.35 -9.13
C ILE A 87 8.43 -17.50 -10.33
N GLY A 88 8.96 -17.72 -11.53
CA GLY A 88 8.16 -17.90 -12.75
C GLY A 88 7.26 -19.15 -12.67
N GLU A 89 7.78 -20.27 -12.16
CA GLU A 89 7.01 -21.49 -11.91
C GLU A 89 5.92 -21.25 -10.84
N THR A 90 6.26 -20.55 -9.76
CA THR A 90 5.31 -20.20 -8.70
C THR A 90 4.14 -19.39 -9.26
N ILE A 91 4.41 -18.39 -10.10
CA ILE A 91 3.36 -17.55 -10.70
C ILE A 91 2.51 -18.37 -11.68
N ARG A 92 3.12 -19.16 -12.57
CA ARG A 92 2.39 -20.00 -13.54
C ARG A 92 1.54 -21.07 -12.85
N GLY A 93 2.04 -21.66 -11.76
CA GLY A 93 1.36 -22.68 -10.98
C GLY A 93 0.54 -22.15 -9.80
N ILE A 94 0.27 -20.85 -9.70
CA ILE A 94 -0.27 -20.19 -8.50
C ILE A 94 -1.62 -20.76 -8.01
N GLU A 95 -2.43 -21.33 -8.90
CA GLU A 95 -3.72 -21.94 -8.52
C GLU A 95 -3.53 -23.13 -7.56
N THR A 96 -2.41 -23.87 -7.67
CA THR A 96 -2.17 -25.12 -6.95
C THR A 96 -0.90 -25.12 -6.09
N SER A 97 -0.04 -24.11 -6.22
CA SER A 97 1.27 -24.08 -5.53
C SER A 97 1.17 -23.72 -4.03
N ASN A 98 -0.04 -23.41 -3.55
CA ASN A 98 -0.26 -22.92 -2.17
C ASN A 98 0.76 -21.84 -1.75
N SER A 99 0.88 -20.82 -2.60
CA SER A 99 1.94 -19.82 -2.50
C SER A 99 1.38 -18.41 -2.70
N TRP A 100 2.21 -17.44 -2.43
CA TRP A 100 2.00 -16.06 -2.87
C TRP A 100 3.30 -15.48 -3.43
N ALA A 101 3.15 -14.52 -4.32
CA ALA A 101 4.24 -13.77 -4.89
C ALA A 101 3.91 -12.27 -4.91
N VAL A 102 4.90 -11.45 -4.62
CA VAL A 102 4.83 -9.99 -4.73
C VAL A 102 5.94 -9.52 -5.64
N LEU A 103 5.56 -8.82 -6.72
CA LEU A 103 6.48 -8.11 -7.60
C LEU A 103 6.47 -6.66 -7.15
N LYS A 104 7.61 -6.19 -6.61
CA LYS A 104 7.76 -4.88 -5.97
C LYS A 104 8.37 -3.87 -6.94
N ASN A 105 7.88 -2.63 -6.85
CA ASN A 105 8.43 -1.51 -7.64
C ASN A 105 8.47 -1.82 -9.14
N VAL A 106 7.39 -2.39 -9.67
CA VAL A 106 7.34 -2.80 -11.08
C VAL A 106 7.50 -1.62 -12.04
N GLU A 107 7.29 -0.40 -11.57
CA GLU A 107 7.55 0.86 -12.30
C GLU A 107 9.04 1.07 -12.64
N GLN A 108 9.96 0.28 -12.13
CA GLN A 108 11.36 0.28 -12.59
C GLN A 108 11.48 -0.20 -14.04
N THR A 109 10.47 -0.88 -14.57
CA THR A 109 10.37 -1.23 -15.98
C THR A 109 9.46 -0.27 -16.72
N LYS A 110 9.89 0.19 -17.92
CA LYS A 110 9.20 1.26 -18.64
C LYS A 110 7.71 1.02 -18.90
N PRO A 111 7.24 -0.16 -19.37
CA PRO A 111 5.82 -0.38 -19.62
C PRO A 111 4.95 -0.20 -18.36
N TYR A 112 5.43 -0.67 -17.21
CA TYR A 112 4.72 -0.53 -15.94
C TYR A 112 4.83 0.87 -15.34
N ALA A 113 5.95 1.58 -15.57
CA ALA A 113 6.05 3.01 -15.24
C ALA A 113 5.01 3.83 -15.99
N ASP A 114 4.81 3.52 -17.27
CA ASP A 114 3.82 4.18 -18.11
C ASP A 114 2.38 3.88 -17.65
N LEU A 115 2.11 2.64 -17.23
CA LEU A 115 0.82 2.26 -16.66
C LEU A 115 0.58 2.98 -15.32
N LEU A 116 1.54 2.97 -14.40
CA LEU A 116 1.45 3.67 -13.12
C LEU A 116 1.19 5.17 -13.31
N GLY A 117 1.92 5.81 -14.23
CA GLY A 117 1.71 7.21 -14.55
C GLY A 117 0.27 7.50 -14.96
N ARG A 118 -0.30 6.72 -15.87
CA ARG A 118 -1.70 6.87 -16.31
C ARG A 118 -2.71 6.70 -15.17
N LEU A 119 -2.47 5.76 -14.26
CA LEU A 119 -3.34 5.52 -13.11
C LEU A 119 -3.34 6.70 -12.13
N ILE A 120 -2.16 7.19 -11.80
CA ILE A 120 -2.00 8.27 -10.83
C ILE A 120 -2.48 9.61 -11.39
N ASP A 121 -2.24 9.88 -12.67
CA ASP A 121 -2.65 11.14 -13.34
C ASP A 121 -4.16 11.42 -13.19
N GLU A 122 -5.00 10.37 -13.11
CA GLU A 122 -6.44 10.55 -12.94
C GLU A 122 -6.85 11.10 -11.56
N PHE A 123 -6.02 10.90 -10.53
CA PHE A 123 -6.27 11.36 -9.17
C PHE A 123 -5.33 12.50 -8.73
N HIS A 124 -4.26 12.75 -9.47
CA HIS A 124 -3.22 13.72 -9.14
C HIS A 124 -3.77 15.10 -8.73
N PRO A 125 -4.71 15.73 -9.45
CA PRO A 125 -5.24 17.04 -9.06
C PRO A 125 -5.98 17.04 -7.70
N ILE A 126 -6.60 15.91 -7.33
CA ILE A 126 -7.28 15.75 -6.05
C ILE A 126 -6.27 15.58 -4.92
N ILE A 127 -5.23 14.75 -5.18
CA ILE A 127 -4.17 14.47 -4.23
C ILE A 127 -3.42 15.76 -3.89
N GLU A 128 -2.93 16.47 -4.90
CA GLU A 128 -2.15 17.69 -4.74
C GLU A 128 -2.92 18.77 -3.98
N LYS A 129 -4.19 18.96 -4.32
CA LYS A 129 -5.05 19.95 -3.64
C LYS A 129 -5.25 19.63 -2.16
N ARG A 130 -5.28 18.35 -1.75
CA ARG A 130 -5.62 17.96 -0.38
C ARG A 130 -4.43 17.71 0.51
N THR A 131 -3.44 16.99 -0.01
CA THR A 131 -2.32 16.47 0.79
C THR A 131 -0.96 16.98 0.34
N GLY A 132 -0.94 17.92 -0.62
CA GLY A 132 0.28 18.47 -1.19
C GLY A 132 0.90 17.56 -2.24
N GLU A 133 2.15 17.82 -2.60
CA GLU A 133 2.87 17.13 -3.67
C GLU A 133 2.77 15.61 -3.55
N LEU A 134 2.47 14.95 -4.67
CA LEU A 134 2.53 13.50 -4.80
C LEU A 134 3.99 13.05 -4.93
N LEU A 135 4.42 12.21 -4.02
CA LEU A 135 5.81 11.79 -3.87
C LEU A 135 5.92 10.27 -3.89
N ARG A 136 7.03 9.74 -4.41
CA ARG A 136 7.38 8.31 -4.39
C ARG A 136 6.23 7.40 -4.87
N PRO A 137 5.68 7.61 -6.08
CA PRO A 137 4.71 6.67 -6.62
C PRO A 137 5.39 5.31 -6.86
N GLN A 138 4.72 4.23 -6.44
CA GLN A 138 5.22 2.86 -6.58
C GLN A 138 4.07 1.93 -6.97
N ALA A 139 4.40 0.83 -7.62
CA ALA A 139 3.43 -0.20 -7.99
C ALA A 139 3.92 -1.58 -7.57
N PHE A 140 3.00 -2.35 -6.98
CA PHE A 140 3.23 -3.72 -6.51
C PHE A 140 2.18 -4.63 -7.14
N ILE A 141 2.59 -5.82 -7.57
CA ILE A 141 1.65 -6.82 -8.08
C ILE A 141 1.68 -8.02 -7.15
N PHE A 142 0.50 -8.39 -6.68
CA PHE A 142 0.28 -9.55 -5.83
C PHE A 142 -0.34 -10.67 -6.65
N VAL A 143 0.30 -11.82 -6.67
CA VAL A 143 -0.20 -13.07 -7.27
C VAL A 143 -0.29 -14.10 -6.16
N SER A 144 -1.47 -14.60 -5.87
CA SER A 144 -1.68 -15.42 -4.67
C SER A 144 -2.59 -16.62 -4.95
N SER A 145 -2.26 -17.74 -4.35
CA SER A 145 -3.08 -18.95 -4.34
C SER A 145 -4.45 -18.73 -3.67
N PRO A 146 -5.42 -19.63 -3.90
CA PRO A 146 -6.68 -19.64 -3.16
C PRO A 146 -6.46 -19.57 -1.65
N ASN A 147 -7.32 -18.81 -0.95
CA ASN A 147 -7.37 -18.67 0.50
C ASN A 147 -6.13 -18.04 1.18
N ALA A 148 -5.12 -17.62 0.43
CA ALA A 148 -3.95 -16.94 1.00
C ALA A 148 -4.36 -15.68 1.79
N ILE A 149 -3.59 -15.41 2.86
CA ILE A 149 -3.87 -14.32 3.80
C ILE A 149 -2.67 -13.38 3.83
N THR A 150 -2.93 -12.06 3.72
CA THR A 150 -1.96 -11.02 4.07
C THR A 150 -2.17 -10.64 5.53
N PRO A 151 -1.14 -10.72 6.38
CA PRO A 151 -1.23 -10.44 7.82
C PRO A 151 -1.79 -9.05 8.15
N PHE A 152 -2.22 -8.88 9.40
CA PHE A 152 -2.71 -7.61 9.92
C PHE A 152 -1.54 -6.62 10.08
N HIS A 153 -1.60 -5.49 9.38
CA HIS A 153 -0.53 -4.49 9.32
C HIS A 153 -1.08 -3.12 8.93
N PHE A 154 -0.22 -2.12 8.92
CA PHE A 154 -0.49 -0.81 8.31
C PHE A 154 0.63 -0.41 7.34
N ASP A 155 0.32 0.49 6.40
CA ASP A 155 1.27 1.06 5.46
C ASP A 155 1.37 2.58 5.60
N PRO A 156 2.57 3.15 5.46
CA PRO A 156 2.77 4.60 5.54
C PRO A 156 2.38 5.34 4.26
N GLU A 157 2.03 4.61 3.22
CA GLU A 157 1.58 5.12 1.93
C GLU A 157 0.06 5.25 1.86
N HIS A 158 -0.42 6.14 1.01
CA HIS A 158 -1.73 6.03 0.40
C HIS A 158 -1.70 4.84 -0.55
N ASN A 159 -2.77 4.07 -0.62
CA ASN A 159 -2.83 2.88 -1.46
C ASN A 159 -4.19 2.77 -2.17
N ILE A 160 -4.17 2.39 -3.45
CA ILE A 160 -5.32 1.85 -4.16
C ILE A 160 -4.98 0.43 -4.60
N LEU A 161 -5.70 -0.55 -4.04
CA LEU A 161 -5.57 -1.96 -4.42
C LEU A 161 -6.63 -2.31 -5.47
N LEU A 162 -6.20 -2.57 -6.70
CA LEU A 162 -7.03 -2.91 -7.86
C LEU A 162 -7.10 -4.43 -8.02
N GLN A 163 -8.30 -5.00 -8.01
CA GLN A 163 -8.51 -6.44 -8.20
C GLN A 163 -8.63 -6.77 -9.68
N LEU A 164 -7.70 -7.58 -10.20
CA LEU A 164 -7.58 -7.92 -11.60
C LEU A 164 -8.17 -9.30 -11.92
N ARG A 165 -7.98 -10.28 -11.03
CA ARG A 165 -8.44 -11.65 -11.17
C ARG A 165 -8.79 -12.26 -9.82
N GLY A 166 -9.79 -13.15 -9.79
CA GLY A 166 -10.28 -13.74 -8.56
C GLY A 166 -11.08 -12.76 -7.69
N LYS A 167 -11.21 -13.12 -6.42
CA LYS A 167 -11.93 -12.37 -5.39
C LYS A 167 -11.06 -12.25 -4.14
N LYS A 168 -11.12 -11.12 -3.44
CA LYS A 168 -10.54 -10.98 -2.11
C LYS A 168 -11.38 -10.10 -1.21
N THR A 169 -11.26 -10.29 0.08
CA THR A 169 -11.85 -9.42 1.09
C THR A 169 -10.74 -8.71 1.85
N MET A 170 -10.75 -7.39 1.82
CA MET A 170 -9.90 -6.55 2.64
C MET A 170 -10.71 -5.97 3.78
N ARG A 171 -10.22 -6.13 5.00
CA ARG A 171 -10.76 -5.47 6.18
C ARG A 171 -9.86 -4.30 6.55
N VAL A 172 -10.45 -3.10 6.61
CA VAL A 172 -9.74 -1.85 6.90
C VAL A 172 -10.33 -1.23 8.15
N PHE A 173 -9.46 -0.87 9.08
CA PHE A 173 -9.79 -0.23 10.34
C PHE A 173 -9.54 1.28 10.27
N PRO A 174 -10.20 2.10 11.11
CA PRO A 174 -9.98 3.53 11.12
C PRO A 174 -8.52 3.89 11.40
N ALA A 175 -7.93 4.69 10.53
CA ALA A 175 -6.59 5.19 10.71
C ALA A 175 -6.52 6.13 11.94
N GLY A 176 -5.51 5.95 12.79
CA GLY A 176 -5.29 6.75 14.00
C GLY A 176 -6.17 6.37 15.20
N ASP A 177 -6.99 5.34 15.09
CA ASP A 177 -7.71 4.77 16.22
C ASP A 177 -6.77 3.81 16.99
N ARG A 178 -6.46 4.17 18.23
CA ARG A 178 -5.53 3.46 19.10
C ARG A 178 -5.98 2.07 19.51
N SER A 179 -7.28 1.78 19.37
CA SER A 179 -7.81 0.44 19.63
C SER A 179 -7.26 -0.61 18.66
N TYR A 180 -6.82 -0.19 17.46
CA TYR A 180 -6.32 -1.07 16.41
C TYR A 180 -4.80 -0.98 16.20
N ALA A 181 -4.22 0.18 16.45
CA ALA A 181 -2.78 0.39 16.44
C ALA A 181 -2.41 1.51 17.40
N SER A 182 -1.61 1.22 18.41
CA SER A 182 -1.20 2.20 19.40
C SER A 182 -0.30 3.28 18.81
N ASP A 183 -0.20 4.43 19.47
CA ASP A 183 0.73 5.49 19.07
C ASP A 183 2.18 4.97 19.08
N GLU A 184 2.51 4.12 20.05
CA GLU A 184 3.82 3.51 20.21
C GLU A 184 4.15 2.58 19.04
N ALA A 185 3.20 1.79 18.53
CA ALA A 185 3.39 0.94 17.34
C ALA A 185 3.68 1.80 16.10
N HIS A 186 2.89 2.87 15.89
CA HIS A 186 3.14 3.81 14.81
C HIS A 186 4.49 4.53 14.94
N GLU A 187 4.86 4.95 16.13
CA GLU A 187 6.12 5.64 16.43
C GLU A 187 7.32 4.70 16.23
N ALA A 188 7.21 3.45 16.71
CA ALA A 188 8.24 2.42 16.54
C ALA A 188 8.50 2.14 15.05
N TYR A 189 7.44 1.99 14.26
CA TYR A 189 7.57 1.80 12.81
C TYR A 189 8.39 2.94 12.15
N HIS A 190 8.09 4.19 12.48
CA HIS A 190 8.80 5.33 11.89
C HIS A 190 10.23 5.52 12.41
N THR A 191 10.67 4.67 13.32
CA THR A 191 12.05 4.59 13.83
C THR A 191 12.72 3.25 13.54
N GLY A 192 12.21 2.49 12.58
CA GLY A 192 12.81 1.24 12.07
C GLY A 192 12.17 -0.05 12.60
N GLY A 193 11.05 0.04 13.34
CA GLY A 193 10.29 -1.12 13.79
C GLY A 193 9.42 -1.75 12.72
N ALA A 194 8.77 -2.86 13.06
CA ALA A 194 7.88 -3.61 12.19
C ALA A 194 6.54 -2.87 11.94
N ARG A 195 5.89 -3.18 10.81
CA ARG A 195 4.55 -2.67 10.46
C ARG A 195 3.44 -3.67 10.80
N GLU A 196 3.81 -4.90 11.09
CA GLU A 196 2.90 -5.97 11.46
C GLU A 196 2.29 -5.67 12.82
N LEU A 197 1.00 -5.98 12.95
CA LEU A 197 0.20 -5.78 14.16
C LEU A 197 -0.29 -7.14 14.66
N THR A 198 -0.47 -7.25 15.97
CA THR A 198 -1.09 -8.42 16.57
C THR A 198 -2.58 -8.45 16.25
N TRP A 199 -3.04 -9.55 15.65
CA TRP A 199 -4.45 -9.77 15.40
C TRP A 199 -5.16 -10.38 16.62
N ASP A 200 -6.35 -9.86 16.93
CA ASP A 200 -7.28 -10.43 17.88
C ASP A 200 -8.70 -10.38 17.31
N GLU A 201 -9.47 -11.46 17.43
CA GLU A 201 -10.83 -11.55 16.88
C GLU A 201 -11.79 -10.51 17.49
N SER A 202 -11.53 -10.02 18.68
CA SER A 202 -12.32 -8.95 19.31
C SER A 202 -12.24 -7.62 18.53
N LEU A 203 -11.22 -7.44 17.70
CA LEU A 203 -11.06 -6.26 16.83
C LEU A 203 -11.98 -6.31 15.61
N ALA A 204 -12.43 -7.50 15.21
CA ALA A 204 -13.15 -7.73 13.95
C ALA A 204 -14.39 -6.82 13.73
N PRO A 205 -15.22 -6.49 14.73
CA PRO A 205 -16.41 -5.64 14.57
C PRO A 205 -16.10 -4.20 14.12
N GLY A 206 -14.91 -3.70 14.39
CA GLY A 206 -14.50 -2.34 14.01
C GLY A 206 -14.04 -2.19 12.57
N ALA A 207 -13.87 -3.28 11.84
CA ALA A 207 -13.41 -3.26 10.47
C ALA A 207 -14.52 -2.87 9.49
N LYS A 208 -14.18 -2.01 8.53
CA LYS A 208 -14.97 -1.90 7.31
C LYS A 208 -14.50 -2.95 6.32
N SER A 209 -15.40 -3.85 5.93
CA SER A 209 -15.11 -4.96 5.03
C SER A 209 -15.39 -4.58 3.57
N PHE A 210 -14.41 -4.84 2.69
CA PHE A 210 -14.49 -4.62 1.26
C PHE A 210 -14.22 -5.93 0.53
N THR A 211 -15.27 -6.59 0.03
CA THR A 211 -15.10 -7.67 -0.93
C THR A 211 -14.91 -7.07 -2.31
N LEU A 212 -13.78 -7.41 -2.94
CA LEU A 212 -13.36 -6.93 -4.24
C LEU A 212 -13.47 -8.06 -5.26
N PHE A 213 -14.20 -7.80 -6.31
CA PHE A 213 -14.26 -8.62 -7.51
C PHE A 213 -13.42 -7.99 -8.63
N ARG A 214 -13.20 -8.75 -9.68
CA ARG A 214 -12.51 -8.30 -10.89
C ARG A 214 -13.10 -6.96 -11.39
N GLY A 215 -12.25 -5.94 -11.58
CA GLY A 215 -12.67 -4.59 -11.99
C GLY A 215 -13.00 -3.65 -10.83
N GLU A 216 -12.95 -4.13 -9.58
CA GLU A 216 -13.13 -3.31 -8.40
C GLU A 216 -11.78 -3.02 -7.71
N ALA A 217 -11.72 -1.92 -7.01
CA ALA A 217 -10.57 -1.52 -6.21
C ALA A 217 -11.01 -0.91 -4.87
N VAL A 218 -10.07 -0.80 -3.94
CA VAL A 218 -10.28 -0.10 -2.67
C VAL A 218 -9.14 0.88 -2.42
N TYR A 219 -9.50 2.10 -2.04
CA TYR A 219 -8.55 3.05 -1.48
C TYR A 219 -8.38 2.77 0.01
N VAL A 220 -7.12 2.71 0.46
CA VAL A 220 -6.71 2.53 1.86
C VAL A 220 -5.97 3.78 2.34
N PRO A 221 -6.42 4.43 3.42
CA PRO A 221 -5.73 5.59 4.01
C PRO A 221 -4.35 5.25 4.58
N VAL A 222 -3.48 6.26 4.62
CA VAL A 222 -2.18 6.20 5.32
C VAL A 222 -2.36 5.72 6.75
N MET A 223 -1.55 4.77 7.18
CA MET A 223 -1.52 4.18 8.54
C MET A 223 -2.84 3.52 8.97
N ALA A 224 -3.76 3.24 8.04
CA ALA A 224 -4.97 2.48 8.36
C ALA A 224 -4.60 0.99 8.55
N PRO A 225 -4.83 0.39 9.73
CA PRO A 225 -4.59 -1.03 9.91
C PRO A 225 -5.50 -1.84 9.00
N HIS A 226 -4.98 -2.90 8.40
CA HIS A 226 -5.76 -3.74 7.49
C HIS A 226 -5.16 -5.14 7.34
N PHE A 227 -5.99 -6.06 6.89
CA PHE A 227 -5.56 -7.38 6.42
C PHE A 227 -6.41 -7.84 5.24
N VAL A 228 -5.92 -8.85 4.51
CA VAL A 228 -6.58 -9.35 3.31
C VAL A 228 -6.71 -10.86 3.35
N LYS A 229 -7.87 -11.38 2.95
CA LYS A 229 -8.12 -12.78 2.70
C LYS A 229 -8.56 -12.99 1.27
N ASN A 230 -7.86 -13.85 0.54
CA ASN A 230 -8.25 -14.25 -0.81
C ASN A 230 -9.46 -15.18 -0.80
N GLY A 231 -10.18 -15.24 -1.91
CA GLY A 231 -11.25 -16.20 -2.12
C GLY A 231 -10.71 -17.59 -2.47
N ASP A 232 -11.60 -18.43 -2.94
CA ASP A 232 -11.42 -19.84 -3.30
C ASP A 232 -10.75 -20.09 -4.66
N ARG A 233 -10.30 -19.05 -5.32
CA ARG A 233 -9.55 -19.05 -6.59
C ARG A 233 -8.30 -18.21 -6.46
N MET A 234 -7.33 -18.42 -7.37
CA MET A 234 -6.17 -17.55 -7.47
C MET A 234 -6.58 -16.08 -7.58
N SER A 235 -5.74 -15.21 -7.06
CA SER A 235 -5.97 -13.78 -7.03
C SER A 235 -4.80 -13.01 -7.62
N ILE A 236 -5.09 -12.07 -8.51
CA ILE A 236 -4.12 -11.08 -9.00
C ILE A 236 -4.62 -9.69 -8.64
N SER A 237 -3.77 -8.88 -8.03
CA SER A 237 -4.06 -7.48 -7.71
C SER A 237 -2.87 -6.60 -8.01
N LEU A 238 -3.16 -5.37 -8.46
CA LEU A 238 -2.20 -4.30 -8.60
C LEU A 238 -2.43 -3.29 -7.45
N SER A 239 -1.43 -3.05 -6.64
CA SER A 239 -1.42 -1.98 -5.65
C SER A 239 -0.63 -0.79 -6.21
N ILE A 240 -1.24 0.38 -6.26
CA ILE A 240 -0.56 1.63 -6.55
C ILE A 240 -0.47 2.44 -5.27
N THR A 241 0.73 2.83 -4.90
CA THR A 241 0.99 3.56 -3.66
C THR A 241 1.69 4.87 -3.93
N TRP A 242 1.52 5.82 -3.04
CA TRP A 242 2.27 7.09 -3.05
C TRP A 242 2.37 7.67 -1.65
N ARG A 243 3.37 8.50 -1.47
CA ARG A 243 3.47 9.40 -0.33
C ARG A 243 2.97 10.79 -0.73
N SER A 244 2.64 11.61 0.24
CA SER A 244 2.33 13.03 0.04
C SER A 244 3.09 13.89 1.04
N GLU A 245 3.17 15.20 0.82
CA GLU A 245 3.78 16.10 1.81
C GLU A 245 3.13 15.93 3.18
N TRP A 246 1.80 15.78 3.22
CA TRP A 246 1.08 15.55 4.46
C TRP A 246 1.48 14.23 5.13
N SER A 247 1.59 13.13 4.38
CA SER A 247 1.95 11.82 4.94
C SER A 247 3.38 11.77 5.46
N PHE A 248 4.31 12.51 4.83
CA PHE A 248 5.66 12.68 5.35
C PHE A 248 5.69 13.53 6.61
N ALA A 249 4.88 14.58 6.70
CA ALA A 249 4.79 15.39 7.91
C ALA A 249 4.20 14.61 9.09
N GLU A 250 3.24 13.70 8.84
CA GLU A 250 2.75 12.77 9.87
C GLU A 250 3.85 11.80 10.32
N ALA A 251 4.57 11.19 9.39
CA ALA A 251 5.68 10.28 9.69
C ALA A 251 6.79 10.95 10.51
N ASP A 252 7.22 12.15 10.11
CA ASP A 252 8.20 12.94 10.85
C ASP A 252 7.70 13.29 12.26
N ALA A 253 6.41 13.63 12.42
CA ALA A 253 5.82 13.94 13.72
C ALA A 253 5.74 12.70 14.63
N ARG A 254 5.50 11.50 14.08
CA ARG A 254 5.54 10.24 14.85
C ARG A 254 6.96 9.89 15.28
N ALA A 255 7.94 10.02 14.39
CA ALA A 255 9.35 9.85 14.74
C ALA A 255 9.80 10.84 15.83
N PHE A 256 9.33 12.09 15.79
CA PHE A 256 9.59 13.08 16.84
C PHE A 256 8.94 12.68 18.18
N ASN A 257 7.72 12.17 18.16
CA ASN A 257 7.07 11.65 19.36
C ASN A 257 7.85 10.47 19.96
N ALA A 258 8.38 9.55 19.14
CA ALA A 258 9.23 8.46 19.60
C ALA A 258 10.47 9.01 20.34
N LEU A 259 11.10 10.06 19.81
CA LEU A 259 12.23 10.73 20.47
C LEU A 259 11.82 11.31 21.83
N LEU A 260 10.69 12.03 21.90
CA LEU A 260 10.18 12.60 23.15
C LEU A 260 9.86 11.50 24.19
N ARG A 261 9.30 10.36 23.79
CA ARG A 261 9.04 9.23 24.69
C ARG A 261 10.33 8.63 25.25
N ARG A 262 11.38 8.51 24.43
CA ARG A 262 12.71 8.08 24.93
C ARG A 262 13.26 9.02 26.01
N MET A 263 12.87 10.29 26.00
CA MET A 263 13.20 11.29 27.02
C MET A 263 12.24 11.28 28.21
N GLY A 264 11.31 10.32 28.31
CA GLY A 264 10.33 10.20 29.40
C GLY A 264 9.10 11.10 29.24
N LEU A 265 8.93 11.80 28.13
CA LEU A 265 7.78 12.68 27.89
C LEU A 265 6.57 11.90 27.36
N LYS A 266 5.37 12.45 27.50
CA LYS A 266 4.11 11.91 26.97
C LYS A 266 3.55 12.83 25.87
N PRO A 267 4.06 12.75 24.64
CA PRO A 267 3.60 13.64 23.57
C PRO A 267 2.17 13.32 23.14
N SER A 268 1.43 14.34 22.73
CA SER A 268 0.16 14.13 22.03
C SER A 268 0.39 13.47 20.66
N PRO A 269 -0.52 12.60 20.17
CA PRO A 269 -0.39 12.03 18.85
C PRO A 269 -0.41 13.09 17.75
N PRO A 270 0.15 12.80 16.56
CA PRO A 270 -0.06 13.63 15.39
C PRO A 270 -1.55 13.70 15.03
N GLY A 271 -2.01 14.87 14.63
CA GLY A 271 -3.38 15.04 14.16
C GLY A 271 -3.56 14.39 12.78
N ARG A 272 -4.74 13.78 12.57
CA ARG A 272 -5.16 13.30 11.25
C ARG A 272 -5.51 14.47 10.34
N TRP A 273 -5.56 14.23 9.04
CA TRP A 273 -5.96 15.27 8.06
C TRP A 273 -7.29 15.92 8.48
N PRO A 274 -7.42 17.25 8.43
CA PRO A 274 -6.53 18.25 7.77
C PRO A 274 -5.40 18.81 8.64
N SER A 275 -5.08 18.25 9.79
CA SER A 275 -3.96 18.72 10.62
C SER A 275 -2.64 18.63 9.87
N SER A 276 -1.81 19.67 9.95
CA SER A 276 -0.58 19.74 9.15
C SER A 276 0.64 19.06 9.79
N ASN A 277 0.65 18.87 11.10
CA ASN A 277 1.76 18.32 11.89
C ASN A 277 3.12 19.04 11.72
N ARG A 278 3.15 20.24 11.11
CA ARG A 278 4.38 20.94 10.66
C ARG A 278 5.36 21.20 11.77
N LEU A 279 4.89 21.57 12.98
CA LEU A 279 5.80 21.88 14.10
C LEU A 279 6.65 20.67 14.48
N LYS A 280 6.02 19.53 14.76
CA LYS A 280 6.72 18.29 15.12
C LYS A 280 7.56 17.76 13.96
N ALA A 281 7.06 17.85 12.73
CA ALA A 281 7.80 17.44 11.55
C ALA A 281 9.09 18.25 11.36
N ASN A 282 9.01 19.57 11.51
CA ASN A 282 10.20 20.42 11.40
C ASN A 282 11.18 20.18 12.56
N ALA A 283 10.68 19.97 13.79
CA ALA A 283 11.52 19.61 14.92
C ALA A 283 12.28 18.29 14.66
N MET A 284 11.62 17.26 14.09
CA MET A 284 12.28 16.01 13.73
C MET A 284 13.33 16.19 12.64
N ARG A 285 13.04 17.00 11.60
CA ARG A 285 13.98 17.30 10.53
C ARG A 285 15.25 18.01 11.04
N ILE A 286 15.10 18.86 12.06
CA ILE A 286 16.25 19.49 12.76
C ILE A 286 16.99 18.44 13.58
N ALA A 287 16.27 17.63 14.38
CA ALA A 287 16.86 16.59 15.22
C ALA A 287 17.75 15.62 14.44
N ARG A 288 17.31 15.19 13.23
CA ARG A 288 18.09 14.32 12.34
C ARG A 288 19.42 14.92 11.87
N ARG A 289 19.64 16.24 12.00
CA ARG A 289 20.91 16.90 11.65
C ARG A 289 21.90 16.92 12.82
N ILE A 290 21.46 16.53 14.01
CA ILE A 290 22.27 16.50 15.21
C ILE A 290 22.80 15.06 15.39
N PRO A 291 24.13 14.82 15.30
CA PRO A 291 24.68 13.48 15.47
C PRO A 291 24.28 12.85 16.80
N GLY A 292 23.79 11.62 16.77
CA GLY A 292 23.42 10.84 17.95
C GLY A 292 22.08 11.21 18.61
N LEU A 293 21.29 12.12 18.04
CA LEU A 293 20.00 12.50 18.63
C LEU A 293 18.79 11.71 18.04
N ALA A 294 18.86 11.27 16.78
CA ALA A 294 17.74 10.61 16.10
C ALA A 294 18.19 9.38 15.31
#